data_2decebc5d401d6ce4c91b80483f15f48
#
_entry.id   2decebc5d401d6ce4c91b80483f15f48
#
_cell.length_a   1.000
_cell.length_b   1.000
_cell.length_c   1.000
_cell.angle_alpha   90.00
_cell.angle_beta   90.00
_cell.angle_gamma   90.00
#
_symmetry.space_group_name_H-M   'P 1'
#
loop_
_entity.id
_entity.type
_entity.pdbx_description
1 polymer ?
#
loop_
_entity_poly.entity_id
_entity_poly.type
_entity_poly.pdbx_seq_one_letter_code
_entity_poly.pdbx_strand_id
1 'polypeptide(L)'
;RRARNRVGLVGGVLGAACVGSRHLLLSPGGPAKLGPYPSATAGFDIDAIGLTNLVRNLNHGRDPGDNSIGTGTRFVIGVGVNPAPIDLEHELKRFAWKVEAGAEFAVTQPVFDATQRENFLRRTEGARGPIVAGSWPLVSVPNAQFPATRVPGLRVPPPVTARRRTAAG
;
A
#
# COMPACT_ATOMS: atom_id res chain seq x y z
N ARG A 1 0.35 -8.17 6.53
CA ARG A 1 1.42 -8.93 5.85
C ARG A 1 2.57 -9.31 6.79
N ARG A 2 3.16 -8.37 7.53
CA ARG A 2 4.33 -8.61 8.41
C ARG A 2 4.06 -9.50 9.62
N ALA A 3 2.80 -9.82 9.91
CA ALA A 3 2.39 -10.70 10.99
C ALA A 3 2.08 -12.15 10.52
N ARG A 4 2.31 -12.46 9.23
CA ARG A 4 2.03 -13.79 8.67
C ARG A 4 3.15 -14.23 7.73
N ASN A 5 3.45 -15.54 7.77
CA ASN A 5 4.30 -16.18 6.78
C ASN A 5 3.54 -16.40 5.44
N ARG A 6 4.22 -16.87 4.42
CA ARG A 6 3.64 -17.12 3.09
C ARG A 6 2.41 -18.03 3.15
N VAL A 7 2.46 -19.12 3.90
CA VAL A 7 1.33 -20.08 4.03
C VAL A 7 0.12 -19.40 4.66
N GLY A 8 0.32 -18.66 5.76
CA GLY A 8 -0.74 -17.91 6.41
C GLY A 8 -1.33 -16.79 5.55
N LEU A 9 -0.55 -16.22 4.61
CA LEU A 9 -1.04 -15.27 3.63
C LEU A 9 -1.92 -15.92 2.58
N VAL A 10 -1.53 -17.08 2.04
CA VAL A 10 -2.35 -17.87 1.09
C VAL A 10 -3.69 -18.22 1.73
N GLY A 11 -3.68 -18.81 2.94
CA GLY A 11 -4.90 -19.16 3.65
C GLY A 11 -5.80 -17.94 3.92
N GLY A 12 -5.22 -16.79 4.29
CA GLY A 12 -5.97 -15.56 4.50
C GLY A 12 -6.60 -14.99 3.23
N VAL A 13 -5.90 -15.06 2.10
CA VAL A 13 -6.40 -14.61 0.79
C VAL A 13 -7.52 -15.53 0.30
N LEU A 14 -7.34 -16.85 0.40
CA LEU A 14 -8.38 -17.83 0.04
C LEU A 14 -9.61 -17.67 0.93
N GLY A 15 -9.42 -17.50 2.25
CA GLY A 15 -10.52 -17.21 3.17
C GLY A 15 -11.29 -15.95 2.81
N ALA A 16 -10.61 -14.89 2.38
CA ALA A 16 -11.24 -13.65 1.88
C ALA A 16 -12.07 -13.91 0.62
N ALA A 17 -11.59 -14.77 -0.30
CA ALA A 17 -12.37 -15.18 -1.47
C ALA A 17 -13.64 -15.93 -1.09
N CYS A 18 -13.55 -16.85 -0.11
CA CYS A 18 -14.70 -17.65 0.37
C CYS A 18 -15.82 -16.79 0.97
N VAL A 19 -15.47 -15.69 1.66
CA VAL A 19 -16.46 -14.73 2.20
C VAL A 19 -16.92 -13.69 1.18
N GLY A 20 -16.56 -13.84 -0.10
CA GLY A 20 -17.05 -13.01 -1.19
C GLY A 20 -16.27 -11.70 -1.40
N SER A 21 -15.12 -11.49 -0.76
CA SER A 21 -14.27 -10.32 -1.04
C SER A 21 -13.82 -10.32 -2.50
N ARG A 22 -13.83 -9.14 -3.12
CA ARG A 22 -13.43 -8.97 -4.53
C ARG A 22 -12.27 -8.00 -4.72
N HIS A 23 -12.03 -7.08 -3.80
CA HIS A 23 -10.98 -6.07 -3.88
C HIS A 23 -9.97 -6.27 -2.76
N LEU A 24 -8.70 -6.30 -3.10
CA LEU A 24 -7.61 -6.39 -2.14
C LEU A 24 -6.66 -5.20 -2.32
N LEU A 25 -6.36 -4.50 -1.24
CA LEU A 25 -5.28 -3.51 -1.20
C LEU A 25 -4.04 -4.15 -0.56
N LEU A 26 -3.03 -4.43 -1.37
CA LEU A 26 -1.80 -5.09 -0.97
C LEU A 26 -0.76 -4.06 -0.50
N SER A 27 -0.55 -3.99 0.79
CA SER A 27 0.39 -3.06 1.42
C SER A 27 1.51 -3.80 2.15
N PRO A 28 2.73 -3.23 2.21
CA PRO A 28 3.83 -3.80 3.01
C PRO A 28 3.50 -3.97 4.48
N GLY A 29 2.55 -3.21 5.01
CA GLY A 29 2.26 -3.14 6.45
C GLY A 29 3.34 -2.42 7.24
N GLY A 30 2.98 -1.88 8.40
CA GLY A 30 3.93 -1.29 9.35
C GLY A 30 4.73 -2.33 10.14
N PRO A 31 5.81 -1.92 10.84
CA PRO A 31 6.50 -2.77 11.82
C PRO A 31 5.54 -3.21 12.93
N ALA A 32 5.69 -4.45 13.42
CA ALA A 32 4.86 -4.98 14.52
C ALA A 32 4.95 -4.09 15.79
N LYS A 33 6.12 -3.50 16.05
CA LYS A 33 6.36 -2.55 17.16
C LYS A 33 5.45 -1.33 17.19
N LEU A 34 4.85 -0.95 16.05
CA LEU A 34 3.91 0.17 15.96
C LEU A 34 2.45 -0.27 16.07
N GLY A 35 2.19 -1.56 16.21
CA GLY A 35 0.86 -2.13 16.31
C GLY A 35 0.49 -2.57 17.74
N PRO A 36 -0.73 -3.10 17.93
CA PRO A 36 -1.22 -3.55 19.23
C PRO A 36 -0.48 -4.78 19.79
N TYR A 37 0.33 -5.44 18.99
CA TYR A 37 1.12 -6.61 19.38
C TYR A 37 2.61 -6.40 19.10
N PRO A 38 3.31 -5.56 19.89
CA PRO A 38 4.72 -5.17 19.62
C PRO A 38 5.71 -6.34 19.66
N SER A 39 5.39 -7.40 20.42
CA SER A 39 6.18 -8.63 20.56
C SER A 39 5.95 -9.65 19.43
N ALA A 40 5.00 -9.40 18.51
CA ALA A 40 4.74 -10.33 17.43
C ALA A 40 5.96 -10.45 16.49
N THR A 41 6.31 -11.69 16.14
CA THR A 41 7.36 -11.98 15.17
C THR A 41 6.95 -11.46 13.79
N ALA A 42 7.79 -10.64 13.19
CA ALA A 42 7.54 -10.11 11.86
C ALA A 42 7.85 -11.17 10.79
N GLY A 43 6.90 -11.45 9.91
CA GLY A 43 7.12 -12.26 8.71
C GLY A 43 7.65 -11.40 7.56
N PHE A 44 8.80 -11.78 7.00
CA PHE A 44 9.43 -11.10 5.86
C PHE A 44 9.53 -11.97 4.61
N ASP A 45 8.77 -13.06 4.55
CA ASP A 45 8.85 -14.07 3.49
C ASP A 45 8.55 -13.50 2.09
N ILE A 46 7.80 -12.41 2.02
CA ILE A 46 7.31 -11.87 0.75
C ILE A 46 7.14 -10.35 0.87
N ASP A 47 7.55 -9.61 -0.13
CA ASP A 47 7.31 -8.17 -0.23
C ASP A 47 5.96 -7.86 -0.91
N ALA A 48 5.67 -6.57 -1.17
CA ALA A 48 4.40 -6.20 -1.80
C ALA A 48 4.29 -6.70 -3.24
N ILE A 49 5.40 -6.76 -3.98
CA ILE A 49 5.45 -7.24 -5.36
C ILE A 49 5.20 -8.75 -5.39
N GLY A 50 5.92 -9.50 -4.55
CA GLY A 50 5.69 -10.93 -4.40
C GLY A 50 4.28 -11.29 -3.93
N LEU A 51 3.67 -10.46 -3.04
CA LEU A 51 2.27 -10.65 -2.64
C LEU A 51 1.30 -10.39 -3.81
N THR A 52 1.61 -9.42 -4.67
CA THR A 52 0.83 -9.15 -5.88
C THR A 52 0.88 -10.35 -6.83
N ASN A 53 2.07 -10.89 -7.09
CA ASN A 53 2.25 -12.11 -7.88
C ASN A 53 1.49 -13.31 -7.28
N LEU A 54 1.54 -13.47 -5.95
CA LEU A 54 0.81 -14.54 -5.25
C LEU A 54 -0.70 -14.44 -5.54
N VAL A 55 -1.29 -13.26 -5.36
CA VAL A 55 -2.74 -13.06 -5.58
C VAL A 55 -3.08 -13.25 -7.07
N ARG A 56 -2.24 -12.77 -7.97
CA ARG A 56 -2.41 -13.00 -9.41
C ARG A 56 -2.40 -14.49 -9.76
N ASN A 57 -1.48 -15.28 -9.19
CA ASN A 57 -1.45 -16.72 -9.41
C ASN A 57 -2.73 -17.41 -8.88
N LEU A 58 -3.22 -17.00 -7.70
CA LEU A 58 -4.50 -17.50 -7.18
C LEU A 58 -5.67 -17.12 -8.10
N ASN A 59 -5.67 -15.95 -8.71
CA ASN A 59 -6.67 -15.57 -9.73
C ASN A 59 -6.63 -16.50 -10.95
N HIS A 60 -5.45 -17.06 -11.28
CA HIS A 60 -5.28 -18.04 -12.35
C HIS A 60 -5.44 -19.50 -11.89
N GLY A 61 -5.90 -19.72 -10.67
CA GLY A 61 -6.15 -21.07 -10.15
C GLY A 61 -4.90 -21.82 -9.70
N ARG A 62 -3.80 -21.11 -9.41
CA ARG A 62 -2.52 -21.69 -8.98
C ARG A 62 -2.09 -21.15 -7.62
N ASP A 63 -1.58 -22.02 -6.76
CA ASP A 63 -0.93 -21.63 -5.51
C ASP A 63 0.55 -21.22 -5.74
N PRO A 64 1.27 -20.72 -4.73
CA PRO A 64 2.69 -20.39 -4.86
C PRO A 64 3.64 -21.57 -5.15
N GLY A 65 3.17 -22.79 -5.00
CA GLY A 65 3.88 -24.03 -5.36
C GLY A 65 3.52 -24.54 -6.76
N ASP A 66 2.77 -23.73 -7.55
CA ASP A 66 2.23 -24.07 -8.86
C ASP A 66 1.20 -25.20 -8.86
N ASN A 67 0.67 -25.58 -7.69
CA ASN A 67 -0.38 -26.57 -7.62
C ASN A 67 -1.74 -25.96 -8.01
N SER A 68 -2.58 -26.74 -8.70
CA SER A 68 -3.94 -26.31 -9.02
C SER A 68 -4.79 -26.19 -7.76
N ILE A 69 -5.50 -25.08 -7.60
CA ILE A 69 -6.51 -24.88 -6.56
C ILE A 69 -7.95 -25.11 -7.10
N GLY A 70 -8.08 -25.65 -8.30
CA GLY A 70 -9.36 -25.85 -8.98
C GLY A 70 -9.83 -24.56 -9.66
N THR A 71 -10.75 -23.83 -9.03
CA THR A 71 -11.26 -22.57 -9.55
C THR A 71 -10.41 -21.40 -9.07
N GLY A 72 -9.99 -20.52 -10.00
CA GLY A 72 -9.26 -19.30 -9.65
C GLY A 72 -10.09 -18.31 -8.84
N THR A 73 -9.42 -17.53 -8.01
CA THR A 73 -10.03 -16.38 -7.33
C THR A 73 -10.32 -15.27 -8.36
N ARG A 74 -11.08 -14.24 -7.95
CA ARG A 74 -11.45 -13.11 -8.83
C ARG A 74 -11.19 -11.78 -8.14
N PHE A 75 -9.99 -11.63 -7.60
CA PHE A 75 -9.62 -10.39 -6.93
C PHE A 75 -9.21 -9.32 -7.92
N VAL A 76 -9.73 -8.13 -7.73
CA VAL A 76 -9.18 -6.89 -8.28
C VAL A 76 -8.05 -6.45 -7.35
N ILE A 77 -6.85 -6.31 -7.89
CA ILE A 77 -5.61 -6.15 -7.12
C ILE A 77 -5.21 -4.68 -7.04
N GLY A 78 -5.27 -4.10 -5.86
CA GLY A 78 -4.77 -2.77 -5.56
C GLY A 78 -3.44 -2.78 -4.82
N VAL A 79 -2.63 -1.76 -5.03
CA VAL A 79 -1.34 -1.58 -4.36
C VAL A 79 -1.18 -0.18 -3.77
N GLY A 80 -0.41 -0.07 -2.69
CA GLY A 80 -0.03 1.23 -2.14
C GLY A 80 1.12 1.86 -2.92
N VAL A 81 1.06 3.18 -3.13
CA VAL A 81 2.15 3.98 -3.73
C VAL A 81 2.38 5.25 -2.92
N ASN A 82 3.61 5.76 -2.95
CA ASN A 82 3.96 7.02 -2.30
C ASN A 82 4.35 8.07 -3.36
N PRO A 83 3.50 9.08 -3.65
CA PRO A 83 3.83 10.13 -4.61
C PRO A 83 4.87 11.14 -4.11
N ALA A 84 5.18 11.14 -2.81
CA ALA A 84 6.12 12.06 -2.17
C ALA A 84 7.23 11.29 -1.41
N PRO A 85 7.94 10.35 -2.06
CA PRO A 85 8.97 9.55 -1.40
C PRO A 85 10.27 10.35 -1.25
N ILE A 86 11.22 9.79 -0.51
CA ILE A 86 12.58 10.34 -0.43
C ILE A 86 13.31 10.13 -1.77
N ASP A 87 13.14 8.95 -2.36
CA ASP A 87 13.70 8.57 -3.67
C ASP A 87 12.55 8.25 -4.64
N LEU A 88 12.27 9.21 -5.53
CA LEU A 88 11.19 9.10 -6.49
C LEU A 88 11.49 8.04 -7.57
N GLU A 89 12.73 7.95 -8.03
CA GLU A 89 13.11 6.99 -9.07
C GLU A 89 12.94 5.55 -8.58
N HIS A 90 13.32 5.29 -7.33
CA HIS A 90 13.12 4.00 -6.71
C HIS A 90 11.62 3.66 -6.57
N GLU A 91 10.79 4.62 -6.14
CA GLU A 91 9.35 4.38 -6.01
C GLU A 91 8.67 4.14 -7.37
N LEU A 92 9.07 4.88 -8.42
CA LEU A 92 8.57 4.68 -9.78
C LEU A 92 8.90 3.29 -10.32
N LYS A 93 10.14 2.82 -10.13
CA LYS A 93 10.54 1.46 -10.48
C LYS A 93 9.74 0.41 -9.72
N ARG A 94 9.57 0.59 -8.41
CA ARG A 94 8.76 -0.31 -7.59
C ARG A 94 7.29 -0.31 -8.00
N PHE A 95 6.76 0.83 -8.42
CA PHE A 95 5.40 0.91 -8.92
C PHE A 95 5.25 0.16 -10.25
N ALA A 96 6.19 0.34 -11.19
CA ALA A 96 6.19 -0.41 -12.44
C ALA A 96 6.22 -1.94 -12.19
N TRP A 97 7.07 -2.42 -11.29
CA TRP A 97 7.08 -3.84 -10.91
C TRP A 97 5.79 -4.33 -10.26
N LYS A 98 5.09 -3.49 -9.49
CA LYS A 98 3.77 -3.84 -8.94
C LYS A 98 2.72 -3.97 -10.05
N VAL A 99 2.76 -3.09 -11.05
CA VAL A 99 1.86 -3.16 -12.22
C VAL A 99 2.15 -4.42 -13.05
N GLU A 100 3.42 -4.70 -13.33
CA GLU A 100 3.84 -5.92 -14.03
C GLU A 100 3.43 -7.19 -13.28
N ALA A 101 3.53 -7.18 -11.96
CA ALA A 101 3.09 -8.27 -11.09
C ALA A 101 1.57 -8.48 -11.11
N GLY A 102 0.78 -7.53 -11.66
CA GLY A 102 -0.66 -7.66 -11.84
C GLY A 102 -1.51 -6.69 -11.02
N ALA A 103 -0.95 -5.57 -10.54
CA ALA A 103 -1.75 -4.53 -9.90
C ALA A 103 -2.66 -3.83 -10.93
N GLU A 104 -3.94 -3.72 -10.60
CA GLU A 104 -4.98 -3.15 -11.47
C GLU A 104 -5.36 -1.72 -11.05
N PHE A 105 -5.16 -1.36 -9.78
CA PHE A 105 -5.32 0.01 -9.30
C PHE A 105 -4.29 0.32 -8.21
N ALA A 106 -4.13 1.60 -7.90
CA ALA A 106 -3.27 2.03 -6.80
C ALA A 106 -4.00 2.97 -5.84
N VAL A 107 -3.59 2.97 -4.58
CA VAL A 107 -4.01 3.96 -3.58
C VAL A 107 -2.77 4.69 -3.10
N THR A 108 -2.79 6.02 -3.15
CA THR A 108 -1.63 6.80 -2.71
C THR A 108 -1.55 6.89 -1.19
N GLN A 109 -0.34 7.02 -0.67
CA GLN A 109 -0.16 7.61 0.66
C GLN A 109 -0.76 9.04 0.65
N PRO A 110 -1.18 9.58 1.81
CA PRO A 110 -1.66 10.94 1.90
C PRO A 110 -0.63 11.93 1.36
N VAL A 111 -1.04 12.80 0.46
CA VAL A 111 -0.20 13.82 -0.17
C VAL A 111 -0.68 15.20 0.26
N PHE A 112 0.25 16.01 0.74
CA PHE A 112 0.00 17.39 1.19
C PHE A 112 0.53 18.44 0.22
N ASP A 113 1.20 18.01 -0.86
CA ASP A 113 1.74 18.85 -1.92
C ASP A 113 1.22 18.37 -3.29
N ALA A 114 0.41 19.20 -3.93
CA ALA A 114 -0.20 18.90 -5.22
C ALA A 114 0.83 18.71 -6.32
N THR A 115 1.92 19.49 -6.30
CA THR A 115 2.99 19.43 -7.32
C THR A 115 3.69 18.07 -7.33
N GLN A 116 3.96 17.51 -6.15
CA GLN A 116 4.57 16.18 -6.04
C GLN A 116 3.63 15.10 -6.58
N ARG A 117 2.35 15.20 -6.27
CA ARG A 117 1.33 14.29 -6.81
C ARG A 117 1.25 14.38 -8.33
N GLU A 118 1.18 15.57 -8.88
CA GLU A 118 1.09 15.79 -10.34
C GLU A 118 2.33 15.25 -11.06
N ASN A 119 3.52 15.50 -10.51
CA ASN A 119 4.77 14.96 -11.05
C ASN A 119 4.76 13.43 -11.06
N PHE A 120 4.33 12.79 -9.97
CA PHE A 120 4.19 11.34 -9.90
C PHE A 120 3.19 10.81 -10.94
N LEU A 121 2.01 11.43 -11.04
CA LEU A 121 0.96 11.02 -11.98
C LEU A 121 1.45 11.10 -13.43
N ARG A 122 2.09 12.23 -13.81
CA ARG A 122 2.65 12.41 -15.15
C ARG A 122 3.69 11.35 -15.49
N ARG A 123 4.56 11.01 -14.56
CA ARG A 123 5.63 10.03 -14.77
C ARG A 123 5.14 8.57 -14.78
N THR A 124 3.92 8.32 -14.34
CA THR A 124 3.31 6.98 -14.32
C THR A 124 2.18 6.82 -15.34
N GLU A 125 1.89 7.83 -16.16
CA GLU A 125 0.71 7.88 -17.03
C GLU A 125 0.62 6.70 -17.99
N GLY A 126 1.75 6.28 -18.58
CA GLY A 126 1.79 5.15 -19.52
C GLY A 126 1.77 3.76 -18.90
N ALA A 127 1.90 3.63 -17.58
CA ALA A 127 2.13 2.35 -16.90
C ALA A 127 1.15 2.08 -15.74
N ARG A 128 0.00 2.77 -15.71
CA ARG A 128 -0.90 2.71 -14.57
C ARG A 128 -2.35 2.43 -14.93
N GLY A 129 -3.04 1.69 -14.05
CA GLY A 129 -4.48 1.70 -13.92
C GLY A 129 -4.97 2.92 -13.11
N PRO A 130 -6.23 2.95 -12.66
CA PRO A 130 -6.77 4.01 -11.81
C PRO A 130 -5.95 4.23 -10.55
N ILE A 131 -5.71 5.50 -10.19
CA ILE A 131 -5.06 5.88 -8.94
C ILE A 131 -6.04 6.63 -8.05
N VAL A 132 -6.33 6.04 -6.88
CA VAL A 132 -7.17 6.65 -5.83
C VAL A 132 -6.27 7.50 -4.94
N ALA A 133 -6.57 8.78 -4.83
CA ALA A 133 -5.81 9.70 -3.98
C ALA A 133 -6.15 9.46 -2.50
N GLY A 134 -5.15 9.09 -1.71
CA GLY A 134 -5.25 9.08 -0.25
C GLY A 134 -5.28 10.51 0.29
N SER A 135 -6.20 10.79 1.21
CA SER A 135 -6.26 12.07 1.93
C SER A 135 -6.20 11.84 3.43
N TRP A 136 -5.60 12.79 4.15
CA TRP A 136 -5.58 12.81 5.60
C TRP A 136 -6.06 14.17 6.11
N PRO A 137 -7.27 14.26 6.63
CA PRO A 137 -7.79 15.52 7.21
C PRO A 137 -6.98 15.92 8.43
N LEU A 138 -6.31 17.08 8.38
CA LEU A 138 -5.54 17.60 9.49
C LEU A 138 -6.46 18.47 10.36
N VAL A 139 -7.14 17.86 11.30
CA VAL A 139 -8.18 18.52 12.12
C VAL A 139 -7.62 19.25 13.35
N SER A 140 -6.39 18.95 13.77
CA SER A 140 -5.73 19.59 14.92
C SER A 140 -4.21 19.62 14.77
N VAL A 141 -3.51 20.41 15.60
CA VAL A 141 -2.04 20.46 15.61
C VAL A 141 -1.43 19.11 15.97
N PRO A 142 -1.85 18.41 17.03
CA PRO A 142 -1.36 17.06 17.31
C PRO A 142 -1.64 16.08 16.18
N ASN A 143 -2.80 16.16 15.53
CA ASN A 143 -3.14 15.33 14.38
C ASN A 143 -2.24 15.61 13.16
N ALA A 144 -1.82 16.86 12.96
CA ALA A 144 -0.89 17.22 11.90
C ALA A 144 0.56 16.77 12.19
N GLN A 145 0.95 16.72 13.45
CA GLN A 145 2.29 16.29 13.89
C GLN A 145 2.45 14.76 13.86
N PHE A 146 1.38 14.02 14.14
CA PHE A 146 1.40 12.56 14.19
C PHE A 146 1.93 11.92 12.87
N PRO A 147 1.41 12.27 11.67
CA PRO A 147 1.92 11.72 10.42
C PRO A 147 3.40 12.04 10.20
N ALA A 148 3.82 13.26 10.52
CA ALA A 148 5.21 13.71 10.33
C ALA A 148 6.22 12.96 11.21
N THR A 149 5.80 12.52 12.41
CA THR A 149 6.70 11.94 13.42
C THR A 149 6.58 10.42 13.56
N ARG A 150 5.41 9.85 13.24
CA ARG A 150 5.07 8.46 13.53
C ARG A 150 4.86 7.59 12.29
N VAL A 151 4.62 8.20 11.12
CA VAL A 151 4.39 7.44 9.89
C VAL A 151 5.63 7.50 9.01
N PRO A 152 6.39 6.38 8.90
CA PRO A 152 7.60 6.36 8.07
C PRO A 152 7.31 6.70 6.61
N GLY A 153 8.09 7.63 6.03
CA GLY A 153 7.98 8.01 4.62
C GLY A 153 6.88 9.01 4.31
N LEU A 154 6.12 9.49 5.30
CA LEU A 154 5.14 10.55 5.11
C LEU A 154 5.72 11.90 5.52
N ARG A 155 5.65 12.89 4.62
CA ARG A 155 6.11 14.25 4.86
C ARG A 155 4.92 15.21 4.90
N VAL A 156 4.79 15.95 6.01
CA VAL A 156 3.82 17.06 6.12
C VAL A 156 4.61 18.36 5.99
N PRO A 157 4.36 19.18 4.96
CA PRO A 157 5.08 20.45 4.76
C PRO A 157 4.87 21.43 5.92
N PRO A 158 5.92 22.18 6.33
CA PRO A 158 5.81 23.16 7.42
C PRO A 158 4.67 24.17 7.29
N PRO A 159 4.36 24.71 6.08
CA PRO A 159 3.24 25.63 5.91
C PRO A 159 1.89 25.05 6.30
N VAL A 160 1.69 23.74 6.12
CA VAL A 160 0.43 23.05 6.47
C VAL A 160 0.28 22.97 7.98
N THR A 161 1.36 22.68 8.71
CA THR A 161 1.36 22.66 10.18
C THR A 161 1.28 24.07 10.78
N ALA A 162 1.89 25.08 10.14
CA ALA A 162 1.82 26.48 10.57
C ALA A 162 0.42 27.05 10.47
N ARG A 163 -0.29 26.85 9.36
CA ARG A 163 -1.69 27.29 9.18
C ARG A 163 -2.63 26.75 10.26
N ARG A 164 -2.36 25.55 10.79
CA ARG A 164 -3.16 24.98 11.87
C ARG A 164 -2.86 25.57 13.24
N ARG A 165 -1.63 26.06 13.47
CA ARG A 165 -1.30 26.77 14.71
C ARG A 165 -2.00 28.13 14.78
N THR A 166 -2.04 28.88 13.67
CA THR A 166 -2.74 30.17 13.61
C THR A 166 -4.26 30.08 13.62
N ALA A 167 -4.84 28.95 13.21
CA ALA A 167 -6.29 28.73 13.24
C ALA A 167 -6.81 28.17 14.58
N ALA A 168 -5.93 27.84 15.52
CA ALA A 168 -6.27 27.31 16.85
C ALA A 168 -6.09 28.34 17.98
N GLY A 169 -5.64 29.56 17.68
CA GLY A 169 -5.61 30.73 18.56
C GLY A 169 -6.61 31.74 18.12
#